data_400e070b0b9c86e3f81277e4874ae957
#
_entry.id   400e070b0b9c86e3f81277e4874ae957
#
_cell.length_a   1.000
_cell.length_b   1.000
_cell.length_c   1.000
_cell.angle_alpha   90.00
_cell.angle_beta   90.00
_cell.angle_gamma   90.00
#
_symmetry.space_group_name_H-M   'P 1'
#
loop_
_entity.id
_entity.type
_entity.pdbx_description
1 polymer ?
#
loop_
_entity_poly.entity_id
_entity_poly.type
_entity_poly.pdbx_seq_one_letter_code
_entity_poly.pdbx_strand_id
1 'polypeptide(L)'
;QQRSLIEAASDIIEKAYEPGGDDALTLISDAEKSIATIAEGNRKDGGPELVAPILKNTLEQLDQMFNQPEGLTGLTTGFTEIDNRTSGFQKADLVIVAARPSMGKTTYAMNLVENALLATKRPCLVFSLEMPSESIVMRMLSSIGKIDQTRIRSGKLIDEDWPKLSAAVNMLKDLPLYIDDTAALTP
;
A
#
# COMPACT_ATOMS: atom_id res chain seq x y z
N GLN A 1 9.20 18.45 -23.53
CA GLN A 1 8.34 18.45 -22.30
C GLN A 1 7.37 19.63 -22.29
N GLN A 2 7.84 20.90 -22.30
CA GLN A 2 6.95 22.06 -22.33
C GLN A 2 6.07 22.08 -23.58
N ARG A 3 6.60 21.69 -24.76
CA ARG A 3 5.81 21.57 -25.98
C ARG A 3 4.76 20.49 -25.91
N SER A 4 5.09 19.29 -25.41
CA SER A 4 4.14 18.20 -25.27
C SER A 4 3.03 18.56 -24.26
N LEU A 5 3.38 19.30 -23.21
CA LEU A 5 2.39 19.79 -22.24
C LEU A 5 1.45 20.83 -22.89
N ILE A 6 1.99 21.73 -23.72
CA ILE A 6 1.19 22.72 -24.46
C ILE A 6 0.27 22.04 -25.46
N GLU A 7 0.77 21.05 -26.21
CA GLU A 7 -0.01 20.26 -27.16
C GLU A 7 -1.19 19.54 -26.46
N ALA A 8 -0.90 18.81 -25.35
CA ALA A 8 -1.95 18.14 -24.60
C ALA A 8 -2.97 19.12 -23.99
N ALA A 9 -2.52 20.27 -23.47
CA ALA A 9 -3.42 21.30 -22.98
C ALA A 9 -4.32 21.85 -24.08
N SER A 10 -3.78 22.05 -25.30
CA SER A 10 -4.56 22.53 -26.46
C SER A 10 -5.61 21.50 -26.89
N ASP A 11 -5.24 20.20 -26.93
CA ASP A 11 -6.17 19.11 -27.25
C ASP A 11 -7.31 18.98 -26.21
N ILE A 12 -6.97 19.14 -24.94
CA ILE A 12 -7.97 19.12 -23.84
C ILE A 12 -8.95 20.29 -23.98
N ILE A 13 -8.44 21.48 -24.30
CA ILE A 13 -9.27 22.68 -24.52
C ILE A 13 -10.17 22.46 -25.71
N GLU A 14 -9.65 22.01 -26.86
CA GLU A 14 -10.42 21.76 -28.09
C GLU A 14 -11.57 20.77 -27.84
N LYS A 15 -11.28 19.62 -27.21
CA LYS A 15 -12.29 18.61 -26.85
C LYS A 15 -13.30 19.12 -25.84
N ALA A 16 -12.92 20.01 -24.93
CA ALA A 16 -13.83 20.60 -23.96
C ALA A 16 -14.82 21.59 -24.60
N TYR A 17 -14.41 22.30 -25.64
CA TYR A 17 -15.28 23.22 -26.40
C TYR A 17 -16.15 22.51 -27.44
N GLU A 18 -15.64 21.41 -28.02
CA GLU A 18 -16.36 20.62 -29.04
C GLU A 18 -16.44 19.15 -28.58
N PRO A 19 -17.27 18.79 -27.58
CA PRO A 19 -17.26 17.48 -26.95
C PRO A 19 -17.73 16.33 -27.86
N GLY A 20 -18.15 16.59 -29.11
CA GLY A 20 -18.43 15.55 -30.08
C GLY A 20 -19.50 14.52 -29.68
N GLY A 21 -20.14 14.71 -28.52
CA GLY A 21 -21.11 13.78 -27.94
C GLY A 21 -20.52 12.96 -26.75
N ASP A 22 -19.27 13.17 -26.39
CA ASP A 22 -18.66 12.50 -25.25
C ASP A 22 -19.15 13.08 -23.91
N ASP A 23 -19.32 12.21 -22.92
CA ASP A 23 -19.68 12.62 -21.55
C ASP A 23 -18.48 13.30 -20.86
N ALA A 24 -18.77 14.23 -19.95
CA ALA A 24 -17.77 14.98 -19.20
C ALA A 24 -16.76 14.08 -18.46
N LEU A 25 -17.21 12.92 -17.96
CA LEU A 25 -16.35 11.94 -17.30
C LEU A 25 -15.34 11.30 -18.27
N THR A 26 -15.75 11.03 -19.50
CA THR A 26 -14.88 10.49 -20.55
C THR A 26 -13.79 11.51 -20.93
N LEU A 27 -14.17 12.78 -21.08
CA LEU A 27 -13.22 13.87 -21.37
C LEU A 27 -12.18 14.06 -20.24
N ILE A 28 -12.63 13.96 -18.97
CA ILE A 28 -11.72 14.03 -17.82
C ILE A 28 -10.74 12.86 -17.83
N SER A 29 -11.24 11.63 -18.04
CA SER A 29 -10.38 10.43 -18.10
C SER A 29 -9.34 10.51 -19.24
N ASP A 30 -9.70 11.01 -20.39
CA ASP A 30 -8.79 11.20 -21.52
C ASP A 30 -7.75 12.29 -21.24
N ALA A 31 -8.14 13.36 -20.57
CA ALA A 31 -7.21 14.41 -20.13
C ALA A 31 -6.19 13.86 -19.11
N GLU A 32 -6.63 13.08 -18.13
CA GLU A 32 -5.77 12.42 -17.16
C GLU A 32 -4.77 11.48 -17.84
N LYS A 33 -5.22 10.64 -18.80
CA LYS A 33 -4.32 9.76 -19.58
C LYS A 33 -3.29 10.54 -20.36
N SER A 34 -3.67 11.62 -21.00
CA SER A 34 -2.76 12.45 -21.78
C SER A 34 -1.66 13.07 -20.90
N ILE A 35 -2.04 13.58 -19.73
CA ILE A 35 -1.09 14.16 -18.76
C ILE A 35 -0.20 13.07 -18.15
N ALA A 36 -0.77 11.89 -17.82
CA ALA A 36 0.00 10.75 -17.31
C ALA A 36 1.06 10.28 -18.31
N THR A 37 0.71 10.20 -19.61
CA THR A 37 1.65 9.82 -20.67
C THR A 37 2.83 10.78 -20.76
N ILE A 38 2.60 12.09 -20.59
CA ILE A 38 3.67 13.09 -20.57
C ILE A 38 4.55 12.95 -19.32
N ALA A 39 3.93 12.63 -18.18
CA ALA A 39 4.65 12.40 -16.93
C ALA A 39 5.47 11.09 -16.98
N GLU A 40 4.95 10.05 -17.61
CA GLU A 40 5.64 8.77 -17.81
C GLU A 40 6.76 8.84 -18.84
N GLY A 41 6.61 9.62 -19.89
CA GLY A 41 7.71 9.90 -20.86
C GLY A 41 8.94 10.57 -20.22
N ASN A 42 8.83 10.95 -18.96
CA ASN A 42 9.93 11.45 -18.13
C ASN A 42 10.60 10.37 -17.25
N ARG A 43 10.01 9.17 -17.15
CA ARG A 43 10.72 8.00 -16.63
C ARG A 43 11.71 7.62 -17.72
N LYS A 44 13.01 7.76 -17.43
CA LYS A 44 14.08 7.20 -18.25
C LYS A 44 13.66 5.78 -18.60
N ASP A 45 13.31 5.54 -19.84
CA ASP A 45 13.15 4.20 -20.36
C ASP A 45 14.35 3.41 -19.87
N GLY A 46 14.11 2.37 -19.05
CA GLY A 46 15.13 1.48 -18.56
C GLY A 46 15.71 0.70 -19.74
N GLY A 47 16.53 1.36 -20.53
CA GLY A 47 17.34 0.71 -21.54
C GLY A 47 18.44 -0.11 -20.87
N PRO A 48 19.12 -0.98 -21.64
CA PRO A 48 20.22 -1.77 -21.11
C PRO A 48 21.31 -0.84 -20.54
N GLU A 49 21.60 -0.97 -19.25
CA GLU A 49 22.63 -0.22 -18.57
C GLU A 49 23.95 -1.01 -18.54
N LEU A 50 25.08 -0.30 -18.58
CA LEU A 50 26.39 -0.92 -18.37
C LEU A 50 26.45 -1.54 -16.96
N VAL A 51 27.05 -2.73 -16.85
CA VAL A 51 27.17 -3.46 -15.59
C VAL A 51 27.99 -2.70 -14.53
N ALA A 52 28.95 -1.87 -14.95
CA ALA A 52 29.86 -1.18 -14.03
C ALA A 52 29.17 -0.26 -13.00
N PRO A 53 28.23 0.64 -13.35
CA PRO A 53 27.48 1.41 -12.37
C PRO A 53 26.55 0.52 -11.51
N ILE A 54 25.98 -0.55 -12.08
CA ILE A 54 25.14 -1.50 -11.33
C ILE A 54 25.98 -2.21 -10.25
N LEU A 55 27.18 -2.67 -10.60
CA LEU A 55 28.11 -3.32 -9.65
C LEU A 55 28.47 -2.41 -8.49
N LYS A 56 28.74 -1.13 -8.75
CA LYS A 56 29.04 -0.17 -7.70
C LYS A 56 27.89 -0.05 -6.69
N ASN A 57 26.67 0.14 -7.18
CA ASN A 57 25.48 0.24 -6.33
C ASN A 57 25.21 -1.06 -5.56
N THR A 58 25.47 -2.21 -6.20
CA THR A 58 25.30 -3.52 -5.57
C THR A 58 26.31 -3.74 -4.45
N LEU A 59 27.56 -3.32 -4.64
CA LEU A 59 28.60 -3.40 -3.59
C LEU A 59 28.27 -2.50 -2.40
N GLU A 60 27.78 -1.28 -2.64
CA GLU A 60 27.33 -0.38 -1.57
C GLU A 60 26.14 -0.97 -0.79
N GLN A 61 25.22 -1.64 -1.47
CA GLN A 61 24.11 -2.35 -0.81
C GLN A 61 24.59 -3.54 0.01
N LEU A 62 25.53 -4.34 -0.51
CA LEU A 62 26.12 -5.47 0.22
C LEU A 62 26.88 -5.01 1.48
N ASP A 63 27.60 -3.90 1.39
CA ASP A 63 28.30 -3.34 2.55
C ASP A 63 27.30 -2.84 3.62
N GLN A 64 26.20 -2.21 3.20
CA GLN A 64 25.12 -1.83 4.11
C GLN A 64 24.47 -3.04 4.78
N MET A 65 24.21 -4.12 4.02
CA MET A 65 23.65 -5.37 4.56
C MET A 65 24.60 -6.05 5.54
N PHE A 66 25.91 -6.04 5.25
CA PHE A 66 26.93 -6.65 6.13
C PHE A 66 27.04 -5.93 7.47
N ASN A 67 26.82 -4.61 7.48
CA ASN A 67 26.88 -3.78 8.67
C ASN A 67 25.55 -3.74 9.45
N GLN A 68 24.47 -4.41 8.99
CA GLN A 68 23.21 -4.50 9.70
C GLN A 68 23.22 -5.72 10.66
N PRO A 69 23.13 -5.52 11.98
CA PRO A 69 23.30 -6.60 12.96
C PRO A 69 22.14 -7.61 13.00
N GLU A 70 20.99 -7.33 12.40
CA GLU A 70 19.79 -8.14 12.53
C GLU A 70 19.49 -9.08 11.33
N GLY A 71 20.31 -9.08 10.29
CA GLY A 71 20.14 -10.00 9.13
C GLY A 71 18.84 -9.81 8.33
N LEU A 72 18.01 -8.83 8.68
CA LEU A 72 16.76 -8.54 8.02
C LEU A 72 17.02 -7.48 6.93
N THR A 73 17.01 -7.90 5.68
CA THR A 73 17.27 -7.00 4.53
C THR A 73 15.99 -6.38 3.96
N GLY A 74 14.86 -7.02 4.23
CA GLY A 74 13.55 -6.61 3.76
C GLY A 74 12.66 -6.02 4.85
N LEU A 75 11.38 -5.81 4.49
CA LEU A 75 10.33 -5.38 5.41
C LEU A 75 9.95 -6.54 6.34
N THR A 76 10.03 -6.34 7.65
CA THR A 76 9.62 -7.36 8.61
C THR A 76 8.14 -7.73 8.46
N THR A 77 7.85 -9.01 8.56
CA THR A 77 6.48 -9.54 8.63
C THR A 77 5.95 -9.54 10.06
N GLY A 78 6.84 -9.40 11.07
CA GLY A 78 6.53 -9.56 12.47
C GLY A 78 6.39 -11.03 12.92
N PHE A 79 6.57 -11.98 12.00
CA PHE A 79 6.60 -13.41 12.27
C PHE A 79 8.02 -13.93 12.12
N THR A 80 8.69 -14.18 13.24
CA THR A 80 10.11 -14.54 13.31
C THR A 80 10.49 -15.69 12.38
N GLU A 81 9.68 -16.74 12.32
CA GLU A 81 9.95 -17.91 11.46
C GLU A 81 9.89 -17.55 9.97
N ILE A 82 9.01 -16.63 9.57
CA ILE A 82 8.90 -16.17 8.19
C ILE A 82 10.09 -15.28 7.89
N ASP A 83 10.35 -14.30 8.76
CA ASP A 83 11.45 -13.36 8.59
C ASP A 83 12.81 -14.09 8.51
N ASN A 84 13.02 -15.13 9.31
CA ASN A 84 14.24 -15.96 9.27
C ASN A 84 14.40 -16.71 7.94
N ARG A 85 13.28 -17.07 7.27
CA ARG A 85 13.30 -17.82 6.00
C ARG A 85 13.37 -16.92 4.78
N THR A 86 12.81 -15.71 4.87
CA THR A 86 12.68 -14.77 3.74
C THR A 86 13.59 -13.57 3.83
N SER A 87 14.22 -13.35 5.00
CA SER A 87 14.93 -12.12 5.36
C SER A 87 14.02 -10.87 5.25
N GLY A 88 12.70 -11.06 5.49
CA GLY A 88 11.66 -10.07 5.30
C GLY A 88 11.19 -9.94 3.84
N PHE A 89 10.16 -9.15 3.59
CA PHE A 89 9.67 -8.89 2.23
C PHE A 89 10.57 -7.91 1.50
N GLN A 90 11.06 -8.32 0.33
CA GLN A 90 11.97 -7.51 -0.47
C GLN A 90 11.20 -6.48 -1.33
N LYS A 91 11.89 -5.43 -1.77
CA LYS A 91 11.31 -4.44 -2.67
C LYS A 91 10.95 -5.09 -4.01
N ALA A 92 9.82 -4.68 -4.56
CA ALA A 92 9.28 -5.17 -5.83
C ALA A 92 8.84 -6.64 -5.84
N ASP A 93 8.80 -7.33 -4.68
CA ASP A 93 8.26 -8.69 -4.59
C ASP A 93 6.74 -8.69 -4.66
N LEU A 94 6.19 -9.68 -5.36
CA LEU A 94 4.79 -10.04 -5.31
C LEU A 94 4.62 -11.25 -4.37
N VAL A 95 3.99 -11.00 -3.22
CA VAL A 95 3.72 -12.06 -2.23
C VAL A 95 2.24 -12.45 -2.29
N ILE A 96 1.97 -13.73 -2.59
CA ILE A 96 0.62 -14.25 -2.70
C ILE A 96 0.28 -15.09 -1.46
N VAL A 97 -0.76 -14.67 -0.74
CA VAL A 97 -1.30 -15.43 0.39
C VAL A 97 -2.60 -16.12 -0.04
N ALA A 98 -2.58 -17.44 -0.11
CA ALA A 98 -3.72 -18.25 -0.50
C ALA A 98 -4.20 -19.12 0.67
N ALA A 99 -5.51 -19.17 0.87
CA ALA A 99 -6.14 -20.03 1.89
C ALA A 99 -7.57 -20.37 1.47
N ARG A 100 -8.12 -21.45 2.03
CA ARG A 100 -9.54 -21.76 1.90
C ARG A 100 -10.40 -20.68 2.59
N PRO A 101 -11.66 -20.51 2.22
CA PRO A 101 -12.57 -19.59 2.89
C PRO A 101 -12.55 -19.80 4.42
N SER A 102 -12.68 -18.72 5.18
CA SER A 102 -12.71 -18.71 6.65
C SER A 102 -11.45 -19.20 7.38
N MET A 103 -10.32 -19.39 6.67
CA MET A 103 -9.05 -19.80 7.29
C MET A 103 -8.21 -18.62 7.81
N GLY A 104 -8.75 -17.42 7.84
CA GLY A 104 -8.08 -16.25 8.39
C GLY A 104 -7.11 -15.53 7.44
N LYS A 105 -7.22 -15.75 6.11
CA LYS A 105 -6.38 -15.07 5.10
C LYS A 105 -6.28 -13.56 5.32
N THR A 106 -7.44 -12.88 5.40
CA THR A 106 -7.50 -11.42 5.61
C THR A 106 -6.91 -11.01 6.96
N THR A 107 -7.16 -11.80 8.02
CA THR A 107 -6.60 -11.55 9.35
C THR A 107 -5.08 -11.61 9.33
N TYR A 108 -4.52 -12.62 8.65
CA TYR A 108 -3.08 -12.76 8.49
C TYR A 108 -2.49 -11.58 7.69
N ALA A 109 -3.11 -11.21 6.56
CA ALA A 109 -2.67 -10.08 5.76
C ALA A 109 -2.69 -8.76 6.56
N MET A 110 -3.74 -8.52 7.35
CA MET A 110 -3.82 -7.34 8.20
C MET A 110 -2.80 -7.34 9.34
N ASN A 111 -2.46 -8.50 9.90
CA ASN A 111 -1.37 -8.60 10.88
C ASN A 111 0.00 -8.27 10.25
N LEU A 112 0.24 -8.66 8.99
CA LEU A 112 1.44 -8.23 8.26
C LEU A 112 1.50 -6.71 8.12
N VAL A 113 0.37 -6.09 7.73
CA VAL A 113 0.24 -4.62 7.62
C VAL A 113 0.48 -3.95 8.97
N GLU A 114 -0.14 -4.45 10.03
CA GLU A 114 0.01 -3.95 11.40
C GLU A 114 1.48 -3.99 11.85
N ASN A 115 2.12 -5.14 11.71
CA ASN A 115 3.52 -5.32 12.10
C ASN A 115 4.46 -4.41 11.29
N ALA A 116 4.25 -4.31 9.98
CA ALA A 116 5.03 -3.45 9.11
C ALA A 116 4.89 -1.96 9.47
N LEU A 117 3.65 -1.51 9.72
CA LEU A 117 3.37 -0.13 10.13
C LEU A 117 4.02 0.22 11.46
N LEU A 118 3.87 -0.66 12.47
CA LEU A 118 4.43 -0.44 13.81
C LEU A 118 5.96 -0.42 13.80
N ALA A 119 6.58 -1.30 13.00
CA ALA A 119 8.02 -1.40 12.91
C ALA A 119 8.66 -0.24 12.13
N THR A 120 8.05 0.19 11.01
CA THR A 120 8.70 1.09 10.07
C THR A 120 8.09 2.48 10.00
N LYS A 121 6.84 2.64 10.41
CA LYS A 121 6.05 3.88 10.26
C LYS A 121 5.99 4.39 8.80
N ARG A 122 6.19 3.50 7.82
CA ARG A 122 6.10 3.82 6.40
C ARG A 122 4.65 3.74 5.94
N PRO A 123 4.26 4.51 4.90
CA PRO A 123 2.94 4.44 4.33
C PRO A 123 2.59 3.03 3.84
N CYS A 124 1.39 2.57 4.18
CA CYS A 124 0.83 1.31 3.73
C CYS A 124 -0.54 1.56 3.09
N LEU A 125 -0.78 0.95 1.94
CA LEU A 125 -2.03 1.05 1.19
C LEU A 125 -2.67 -0.33 1.12
N VAL A 126 -3.95 -0.40 1.48
CA VAL A 126 -4.75 -1.63 1.47
C VAL A 126 -5.94 -1.43 0.55
N PHE A 127 -6.06 -2.27 -0.46
CA PHE A 127 -7.26 -2.36 -1.30
C PHE A 127 -8.12 -3.53 -0.83
N SER A 128 -9.36 -3.27 -0.44
CA SER A 128 -10.28 -4.28 0.05
C SER A 128 -11.52 -4.38 -0.82
N LEU A 129 -11.63 -5.45 -1.59
CA LEU A 129 -12.78 -5.71 -2.44
C LEU A 129 -13.88 -6.55 -1.75
N GLU A 130 -13.57 -7.12 -0.58
CA GLU A 130 -14.46 -8.06 0.13
C GLU A 130 -15.05 -7.46 1.40
N MET A 131 -14.33 -6.56 2.05
CA MET A 131 -14.70 -6.03 3.37
C MET A 131 -14.66 -4.50 3.39
N PRO A 132 -15.64 -3.84 4.02
CA PRO A 132 -15.61 -2.39 4.22
C PRO A 132 -14.46 -1.98 5.15
N SER A 133 -13.96 -0.77 4.97
CA SER A 133 -12.82 -0.20 5.70
C SER A 133 -13.04 -0.20 7.21
N GLU A 134 -14.26 0.08 7.69
CA GLU A 134 -14.59 0.04 9.12
C GLU A 134 -14.39 -1.35 9.72
N SER A 135 -14.74 -2.41 8.97
CA SER A 135 -14.54 -3.79 9.44
C SER A 135 -13.07 -4.16 9.56
N ILE A 136 -12.23 -3.64 8.67
CA ILE A 136 -10.77 -3.81 8.73
C ILE A 136 -10.22 -3.09 9.96
N VAL A 137 -10.59 -1.82 10.16
CA VAL A 137 -10.17 -1.04 11.34
C VAL A 137 -10.61 -1.68 12.64
N MET A 138 -11.85 -2.18 12.74
CA MET A 138 -12.31 -2.91 13.93
C MET A 138 -11.46 -4.15 14.22
N ARG A 139 -11.02 -4.88 13.20
CA ARG A 139 -10.11 -6.03 13.38
C ARG A 139 -8.74 -5.59 13.89
N MET A 140 -8.18 -4.52 13.34
CA MET A 140 -6.91 -3.97 13.81
C MET A 140 -6.99 -3.49 15.26
N LEU A 141 -8.07 -2.80 15.63
CA LEU A 141 -8.31 -2.40 17.02
C LEU A 141 -8.41 -3.60 17.96
N SER A 142 -9.08 -4.67 17.53
CA SER A 142 -9.15 -5.93 18.26
C SER A 142 -7.77 -6.57 18.45
N SER A 143 -6.97 -6.60 17.38
CA SER A 143 -5.61 -7.17 17.40
C SER A 143 -4.68 -6.38 18.32
N ILE A 144 -4.53 -5.09 18.08
CA ILE A 144 -3.63 -4.20 18.84
C ILE A 144 -4.06 -4.10 20.31
N GLY A 145 -5.37 -3.91 20.56
CA GLY A 145 -5.92 -3.78 21.90
C GLY A 145 -6.03 -5.11 22.65
N LYS A 146 -5.81 -6.24 21.97
CA LYS A 146 -6.05 -7.60 22.50
C LYS A 146 -7.44 -7.73 23.12
N ILE A 147 -8.45 -7.21 22.40
CA ILE A 147 -9.86 -7.24 22.78
C ILE A 147 -10.57 -8.27 21.92
N ASP A 148 -11.51 -9.02 22.51
CA ASP A 148 -12.32 -9.96 21.75
C ASP A 148 -13.09 -9.27 20.63
N GLN A 149 -12.87 -9.71 19.39
CA GLN A 149 -13.49 -9.13 18.20
C GLN A 149 -15.02 -9.19 18.26
N THR A 150 -15.58 -10.22 18.88
CA THR A 150 -17.03 -10.38 19.03
C THR A 150 -17.60 -9.26 19.90
N ARG A 151 -16.88 -8.86 20.96
CA ARG A 151 -17.28 -7.74 21.84
C ARG A 151 -17.23 -6.41 21.09
N ILE A 152 -16.19 -6.15 20.34
CA ILE A 152 -16.09 -4.92 19.53
C ILE A 152 -17.25 -4.87 18.53
N ARG A 153 -17.47 -5.96 17.77
CA ARG A 153 -18.49 -6.01 16.72
C ARG A 153 -19.92 -5.92 17.26
N SER A 154 -20.18 -6.47 18.45
CA SER A 154 -21.50 -6.44 19.07
C SER A 154 -21.75 -5.20 19.95
N GLY A 155 -20.73 -4.35 20.16
CA GLY A 155 -20.80 -3.19 21.06
C GLY A 155 -20.87 -3.58 22.53
N LYS A 156 -20.59 -4.84 22.90
CA LYS A 156 -20.66 -5.35 24.28
C LYS A 156 -19.29 -5.31 24.94
N LEU A 157 -18.68 -4.13 24.96
CA LEU A 157 -17.41 -3.88 25.64
C LEU A 157 -17.62 -3.88 27.15
N ILE A 158 -16.64 -4.42 27.88
CA ILE A 158 -16.56 -4.34 29.35
C ILE A 158 -15.65 -3.17 29.75
N ASP A 159 -15.71 -2.76 31.02
CA ASP A 159 -14.95 -1.60 31.52
C ASP A 159 -13.44 -1.73 31.29
N GLU A 160 -12.90 -2.94 31.33
CA GLU A 160 -11.49 -3.24 31.06
C GLU A 160 -11.08 -3.09 29.59
N ASP A 161 -12.04 -3.15 28.66
CA ASP A 161 -11.78 -3.03 27.23
C ASP A 161 -11.57 -1.57 26.80
N TRP A 162 -12.19 -0.60 27.49
CA TRP A 162 -12.13 0.80 27.13
C TRP A 162 -10.72 1.42 27.15
N PRO A 163 -9.91 1.19 28.22
CA PRO A 163 -8.52 1.67 28.21
C PRO A 163 -7.69 1.03 27.09
N LYS A 164 -7.88 -0.26 26.81
CA LYS A 164 -7.17 -0.99 25.74
C LYS A 164 -7.57 -0.46 24.37
N LEU A 165 -8.85 -0.21 24.15
CA LEU A 165 -9.38 0.37 22.91
C LEU A 165 -8.81 1.76 22.70
N SER A 166 -8.82 2.62 23.72
CA SER A 166 -8.25 3.96 23.65
C SER A 166 -6.76 3.96 23.32
N ALA A 167 -6.01 3.04 23.93
CA ALA A 167 -4.58 2.87 23.61
C ALA A 167 -4.39 2.43 22.16
N ALA A 168 -5.16 1.44 21.67
CA ALA A 168 -5.10 0.97 20.29
C ALA A 168 -5.44 2.07 19.28
N VAL A 169 -6.48 2.88 19.54
CA VAL A 169 -6.83 4.04 18.73
C VAL A 169 -5.68 5.06 18.69
N ASN A 170 -5.08 5.36 19.84
CA ASN A 170 -3.96 6.29 19.90
C ASN A 170 -2.73 5.77 19.13
N MET A 171 -2.50 4.46 19.09
CA MET A 171 -1.42 3.88 18.28
C MET A 171 -1.71 3.96 16.78
N LEU A 172 -2.95 3.71 16.37
CA LEU A 172 -3.30 3.66 14.95
C LEU A 172 -3.45 5.04 14.30
N LYS A 173 -3.98 6.04 15.03
CA LYS A 173 -4.31 7.36 14.46
C LYS A 173 -3.13 8.08 13.81
N ASP A 174 -1.90 7.82 14.31
CA ASP A 174 -0.69 8.49 13.87
C ASP A 174 0.08 7.66 12.82
N LEU A 175 -0.44 6.47 12.45
CA LEU A 175 0.16 5.61 11.45
C LEU A 175 -0.35 5.93 10.04
N PRO A 176 0.52 5.99 9.02
CA PRO A 176 0.14 6.31 7.66
C PRO A 176 -0.48 5.09 6.95
N LEU A 177 -1.64 4.65 7.40
CA LEU A 177 -2.43 3.57 6.79
C LEU A 177 -3.54 4.17 5.92
N TYR A 178 -3.59 3.73 4.66
CA TYR A 178 -4.62 4.09 3.70
C TYR A 178 -5.41 2.84 3.34
N ILE A 179 -6.73 2.92 3.39
CA ILE A 179 -7.61 1.81 3.05
C ILE A 179 -8.57 2.31 1.99
N ASP A 180 -8.67 1.57 0.88
CA ASP A 180 -9.61 1.81 -0.19
C ASP A 180 -10.51 0.58 -0.35
N ASP A 181 -11.80 0.74 -0.12
CA ASP A 181 -12.84 -0.27 -0.25
C ASP A 181 -13.84 0.04 -1.36
N THR A 182 -13.45 0.92 -2.28
CA THR A 182 -14.28 1.29 -3.42
C THR A 182 -14.57 0.06 -4.30
N ALA A 183 -15.83 -0.29 -4.43
CA ALA A 183 -16.27 -1.34 -5.34
C ALA A 183 -16.14 -0.83 -6.79
N ALA A 184 -15.48 -1.62 -7.65
CA ALA A 184 -15.23 -1.30 -9.05
C ALA A 184 -14.17 -0.21 -9.29
N LEU A 185 -12.95 -0.44 -8.81
CA LEU A 185 -11.77 0.20 -9.39
C LEU A 185 -11.63 -0.34 -10.82
N THR A 186 -12.02 0.43 -11.81
CA THR A 186 -11.61 0.18 -13.19
C THR A 186 -10.10 0.46 -13.29
N PRO A 187 -9.31 -0.46 -13.88
CA PRO A 187 -7.88 -0.27 -14.07
C PRO A 187 -7.57 0.92 -14.97
#